data_8226872d4b871ea8d1c8fe338309cfa4
#
_entry.id   8226872d4b871ea8d1c8fe338309cfa4
#
_cell.length_a   1.000
_cell.length_b   1.000
_cell.length_c   1.000
_cell.angle_alpha   90.00
_cell.angle_beta   90.00
_cell.angle_gamma   90.00
#
_symmetry.space_group_name_H-M   'P 1'
#
loop_
_entity.id
_entity.type
_entity.pdbx_description
1 polymer ?
#
loop_
_entity_poly.entity_id
_entity_poly.type
_entity_poly.pdbx_seq_one_letter_code
_entity_poly.pdbx_strand_id
1 'polypeptide(L)'
;ELLNTVGLGKDHASRYPHEFSGGQRQRVGIARALAVNPDFVVCDEPISALDVSIQAQVVNMLEDLQASLGLTYLFIAHDLSMVRHISQKVGVMYLGSLVEFAETEELYEQTLHPYTKALMSAVPELDPAISKTKKPVMLQGDVPSPIDTPVGCKFASRCPYATKRCHEE
;
A
#
# COMPACT_ATOMS: atom_id res chain seq x y z
N GLU A 1 -6.86 -25.03 13.87
CA GLU A 1 -7.89 -23.98 13.61
C GLU A 1 -7.30 -22.82 12.80
N LEU A 2 -6.28 -22.11 13.30
CA LEU A 2 -5.67 -20.95 12.62
C LEU A 2 -5.25 -21.18 11.18
N LEU A 3 -4.67 -22.35 10.85
CA LEU A 3 -4.30 -22.69 9.47
C LEU A 3 -5.53 -22.78 8.57
N ASN A 4 -6.62 -23.34 9.06
CA ASN A 4 -7.87 -23.44 8.30
C ASN A 4 -8.47 -22.05 8.04
N THR A 5 -8.36 -21.12 8.99
CA THR A 5 -8.84 -19.73 8.86
C THR A 5 -8.17 -19.01 7.69
N VAL A 6 -6.92 -19.34 7.37
CA VAL A 6 -6.18 -18.75 6.23
C VAL A 6 -6.17 -19.69 5.00
N GLY A 7 -7.03 -20.70 4.96
CA GLY A 7 -7.18 -21.61 3.82
C GLY A 7 -6.04 -22.64 3.65
N LEU A 8 -5.34 -22.97 4.74
CA LEU A 8 -4.32 -24.02 4.75
C LEU A 8 -4.84 -25.28 5.47
N GLY A 9 -4.54 -26.45 4.93
CA GLY A 9 -4.92 -27.72 5.53
C GLY A 9 -4.09 -28.08 6.79
N LYS A 10 -4.59 -29.04 7.57
CA LYS A 10 -3.90 -29.53 8.77
C LYS A 10 -2.53 -30.15 8.48
N ASP A 11 -2.36 -30.73 7.30
CA ASP A 11 -1.09 -31.30 6.82
C ASP A 11 0.04 -30.30 6.72
N HIS A 12 -0.29 -29.02 6.60
CA HIS A 12 0.70 -27.93 6.58
C HIS A 12 1.35 -27.68 7.95
N ALA A 13 0.75 -28.15 9.06
CA ALA A 13 1.26 -27.91 10.40
C ALA A 13 2.62 -28.57 10.67
N SER A 14 2.94 -29.66 9.94
CA SER A 14 4.20 -30.42 10.08
C SER A 14 5.27 -30.03 9.07
N ARG A 15 4.99 -29.09 8.16
CA ARG A 15 5.91 -28.69 7.09
C ARG A 15 6.92 -27.64 7.57
N TYR A 16 8.10 -27.69 6.99
CA TYR A 16 9.13 -26.67 7.16
C TYR A 16 8.89 -25.46 6.22
N PRO A 17 9.40 -24.26 6.58
CA PRO A 17 9.19 -23.05 5.77
C PRO A 17 9.59 -23.15 4.30
N HIS A 18 10.61 -23.91 3.95
CA HIS A 18 11.08 -24.12 2.59
C HIS A 18 10.16 -25.00 1.73
N GLU A 19 9.23 -25.73 2.36
CA GLU A 19 8.25 -26.60 1.68
C GLU A 19 6.97 -25.83 1.29
N PHE A 20 6.87 -24.54 1.65
CA PHE A 20 5.74 -23.68 1.31
C PHE A 20 6.03 -22.83 0.09
N SER A 21 5.02 -22.61 -0.75
CA SER A 21 5.05 -21.56 -1.77
C SER A 21 5.07 -20.17 -1.14
N GLY A 22 5.39 -19.12 -1.93
CA GLY A 22 5.36 -17.72 -1.45
C GLY A 22 4.03 -17.35 -0.82
N GLY A 23 2.93 -17.62 -1.51
CA GLY A 23 1.58 -17.32 -1.01
C GLY A 23 1.20 -18.15 0.23
N GLN A 24 1.65 -19.39 0.32
CA GLN A 24 1.43 -20.22 1.53
C GLN A 24 2.22 -19.67 2.72
N ARG A 25 3.49 -19.26 2.52
CA ARG A 25 4.28 -18.59 3.59
C ARG A 25 3.58 -17.31 4.08
N GLN A 26 3.02 -16.52 3.17
CA GLN A 26 2.26 -15.33 3.53
C GLN A 26 1.04 -15.66 4.38
N ARG A 27 0.26 -16.69 3.99
CA ARG A 27 -0.89 -17.18 4.77
C ARG A 27 -0.50 -17.65 6.17
N VAL A 28 0.64 -18.35 6.31
CA VAL A 28 1.18 -18.71 7.62
C VAL A 28 1.56 -17.50 8.46
N GLY A 29 2.15 -16.45 7.83
CA GLY A 29 2.44 -15.17 8.47
C GLY A 29 1.19 -14.50 9.02
N ILE A 30 0.11 -14.46 8.22
CA ILE A 30 -1.18 -13.93 8.63
C ILE A 30 -1.80 -14.77 9.77
N ALA A 31 -1.79 -16.11 9.66
CA ALA A 31 -2.27 -16.98 10.73
C ALA A 31 -1.51 -16.73 12.05
N ARG A 32 -0.20 -16.49 11.97
CA ARG A 32 0.62 -16.14 13.14
C ARG A 32 0.20 -14.82 13.76
N ALA A 33 -0.09 -13.79 12.96
CA ALA A 33 -0.57 -12.51 13.45
C ALA A 33 -1.93 -12.64 14.16
N LEU A 34 -2.82 -13.50 13.64
CA LEU A 34 -4.14 -13.76 14.22
C LEU A 34 -4.11 -14.62 15.51
N ALA A 35 -2.99 -15.26 15.84
CA ALA A 35 -2.90 -16.18 16.97
C ALA A 35 -3.13 -15.54 18.35
N VAL A 36 -2.96 -14.22 18.44
CA VAL A 36 -3.17 -13.42 19.67
C VAL A 36 -4.55 -12.75 19.72
N ASN A 37 -5.46 -13.09 18.79
CA ASN A 37 -6.79 -12.49 18.64
C ASN A 37 -6.74 -10.94 18.65
N PRO A 38 -6.05 -10.31 17.70
CA PRO A 38 -5.88 -8.86 17.66
C PRO A 38 -7.15 -8.17 17.17
N ASP A 39 -7.38 -6.91 17.61
CA ASP A 39 -8.36 -6.00 17.00
C ASP A 39 -7.75 -5.20 15.84
N PHE A 40 -6.41 -5.06 15.84
CA PHE A 40 -5.66 -4.26 14.87
C PHE A 40 -4.43 -5.03 14.36
N VAL A 41 -4.24 -5.04 13.04
CA VAL A 41 -3.11 -5.71 12.38
C VAL A 41 -2.38 -4.75 11.45
N VAL A 42 -1.05 -4.70 11.56
CA VAL A 42 -0.18 -4.00 10.60
C VAL A 42 0.22 -4.98 9.51
N CYS A 43 -0.17 -4.68 8.29
CA CYS A 43 0.18 -5.41 7.08
C CYS A 43 1.27 -4.62 6.32
N ASP A 44 2.54 -4.92 6.61
CA ASP A 44 3.68 -4.26 5.96
C ASP A 44 4.07 -5.01 4.69
N GLU A 45 3.79 -4.41 3.54
CA GLU A 45 3.98 -4.98 2.19
C GLU A 45 3.52 -6.45 2.05
N PRO A 46 2.29 -6.80 2.46
CA PRO A 46 1.88 -8.19 2.60
C PRO A 46 1.79 -8.97 1.29
N ILE A 47 1.90 -8.30 0.14
CA ILE A 47 1.74 -8.90 -1.19
C ILE A 47 2.90 -8.62 -2.14
N SER A 48 3.93 -7.86 -1.73
CA SER A 48 5.00 -7.35 -2.61
C SER A 48 5.82 -8.43 -3.32
N ALA A 49 5.99 -9.59 -2.70
CA ALA A 49 6.79 -10.71 -3.21
C ALA A 49 5.96 -11.82 -3.89
N LEU A 50 4.69 -11.53 -4.24
CA LEU A 50 3.76 -12.52 -4.77
C LEU A 50 3.36 -12.21 -6.21
N ASP A 51 3.06 -13.26 -6.99
CA ASP A 51 2.47 -13.13 -8.31
C ASP A 51 1.07 -12.50 -8.24
N VAL A 52 0.67 -11.75 -9.28
CA VAL A 52 -0.60 -10.98 -9.31
C VAL A 52 -1.82 -11.81 -8.94
N SER A 53 -1.91 -13.06 -9.42
CA SER A 53 -3.03 -13.96 -9.09
C SER A 53 -3.05 -14.36 -7.61
N ILE A 54 -1.89 -14.51 -6.99
CA ILE A 54 -1.76 -14.84 -5.57
C ILE A 54 -1.98 -13.59 -4.71
N GLN A 55 -1.56 -12.41 -5.18
CA GLN A 55 -1.86 -11.13 -4.51
C GLN A 55 -3.38 -10.96 -4.33
N ALA A 56 -4.16 -11.14 -5.40
CA ALA A 56 -5.62 -11.04 -5.34
C ALA A 56 -6.24 -12.03 -4.33
N GLN A 57 -5.73 -13.27 -4.29
CA GLN A 57 -6.21 -14.27 -3.32
C GLN A 57 -5.90 -13.88 -1.86
N VAL A 58 -4.73 -13.28 -1.60
CA VAL A 58 -4.36 -12.82 -0.25
C VAL A 58 -5.19 -11.61 0.15
N VAL A 59 -5.44 -10.67 -0.76
CA VAL A 59 -6.27 -9.49 -0.49
C VAL A 59 -7.71 -9.91 -0.18
N ASN A 60 -8.34 -10.73 -1.02
CA ASN A 60 -9.69 -11.23 -0.75
C ASN A 60 -9.78 -11.96 0.60
N MET A 61 -8.77 -12.78 0.93
CA MET A 61 -8.72 -13.43 2.23
C MET A 61 -8.61 -12.43 3.39
N LEU A 62 -7.86 -11.34 3.24
CA LEU A 62 -7.77 -10.29 4.27
C LEU A 62 -9.11 -9.57 4.44
N GLU A 63 -9.85 -9.31 3.35
CA GLU A 63 -11.20 -8.74 3.39
C GLU A 63 -12.20 -9.68 4.10
N ASP A 64 -12.15 -10.97 3.77
CA ASP A 64 -12.98 -11.99 4.43
C ASP A 64 -12.69 -12.07 5.95
N LEU A 65 -11.42 -12.00 6.33
CA LEU A 65 -10.98 -11.98 7.72
C LEU A 65 -11.41 -10.69 8.43
N GLN A 66 -11.33 -9.54 7.76
CA GLN A 66 -11.83 -8.27 8.29
C GLN A 66 -13.32 -8.34 8.57
N ALA A 67 -14.10 -8.85 7.62
CA ALA A 67 -15.55 -8.95 7.77
C ALA A 67 -15.96 -9.96 8.84
N SER A 68 -15.29 -11.11 8.93
CA SER A 68 -15.67 -12.19 9.85
C SER A 68 -15.17 -12.00 11.28
N LEU A 69 -14.02 -11.36 11.47
CA LEU A 69 -13.37 -11.17 12.77
C LEU A 69 -13.44 -9.72 13.28
N GLY A 70 -13.95 -8.77 12.48
CA GLY A 70 -14.05 -7.35 12.86
C GLY A 70 -12.69 -6.65 12.94
N LEU A 71 -11.70 -7.08 12.15
CA LEU A 71 -10.33 -6.58 12.22
C LEU A 71 -10.20 -5.18 11.62
N THR A 72 -9.31 -4.39 12.20
CA THR A 72 -8.84 -3.13 11.62
C THR A 72 -7.42 -3.33 11.07
N TYR A 73 -7.17 -2.87 9.83
CA TYR A 73 -5.86 -2.97 9.19
C TYR A 73 -5.17 -1.61 9.03
N LEU A 74 -3.86 -1.59 9.27
CA LEU A 74 -2.95 -0.61 8.67
C LEU A 74 -2.23 -1.32 7.52
N PHE A 75 -2.62 -1.02 6.29
CA PHE A 75 -2.08 -1.67 5.09
C PHE A 75 -1.03 -0.77 4.44
N ILE A 76 0.24 -1.20 4.46
CA ILE A 76 1.36 -0.48 3.85
C ILE A 76 1.69 -1.17 2.53
N ALA A 77 1.63 -0.43 1.43
CA ALA A 77 1.92 -0.95 0.09
C ALA A 77 2.36 0.16 -0.86
N HIS A 78 2.98 -0.25 -1.96
CA HIS A 78 3.35 0.62 -3.07
C HIS A 78 2.45 0.43 -4.30
N ASP A 79 1.59 -0.58 -4.32
CA ASP A 79 0.59 -0.81 -5.37
C ASP A 79 -0.69 -0.01 -5.08
N LEU A 80 -0.86 1.09 -5.79
CA LEU A 80 -1.99 2.01 -5.60
C LEU A 80 -3.33 1.37 -5.98
N SER A 81 -3.35 0.43 -6.92
CA SER A 81 -4.59 -0.25 -7.34
C SER A 81 -5.11 -1.13 -6.21
N MET A 82 -4.22 -1.86 -5.53
CA MET A 82 -4.56 -2.68 -4.37
C MET A 82 -4.96 -1.84 -3.17
N VAL A 83 -4.26 -0.71 -2.92
CA VAL A 83 -4.62 0.24 -1.86
C VAL A 83 -6.04 0.78 -2.07
N ARG A 84 -6.40 1.17 -3.30
CA ARG A 84 -7.76 1.62 -3.62
C ARG A 84 -8.81 0.56 -3.31
N HIS A 85 -8.51 -0.70 -3.56
CA HIS A 85 -9.44 -1.80 -3.38
C HIS A 85 -9.73 -2.09 -1.90
N ILE A 86 -8.69 -2.19 -1.06
CA ILE A 86 -8.82 -2.67 0.32
C ILE A 86 -9.03 -1.55 1.36
N SER A 87 -8.71 -0.29 1.04
CA SER A 87 -8.62 0.77 2.04
C SER A 87 -9.80 1.74 1.97
N GLN A 88 -10.36 2.15 3.12
CA GLN A 88 -11.34 3.22 3.22
C GLN A 88 -10.68 4.59 3.28
N LYS A 89 -9.49 4.68 3.89
CA LYS A 89 -8.69 5.91 4.02
C LYS A 89 -7.27 5.64 3.57
N VAL A 90 -6.68 6.63 2.91
CA VAL A 90 -5.31 6.52 2.38
C VAL A 90 -4.46 7.67 2.89
N GLY A 91 -3.29 7.32 3.42
CA GLY A 91 -2.23 8.27 3.75
C GLY A 91 -1.07 8.13 2.77
N VAL A 92 -0.70 9.21 2.11
CA VAL A 92 0.46 9.25 1.21
C VAL A 92 1.67 9.78 1.96
N MET A 93 2.77 9.03 1.92
CA MET A 93 4.01 9.41 2.60
C MET A 93 5.11 9.76 1.61
N TYR A 94 5.91 10.77 1.94
CA TYR A 94 7.12 11.15 1.20
C TYR A 94 8.25 11.43 2.18
N LEU A 95 9.38 10.74 2.03
CA LEU A 95 10.55 10.84 2.92
C LEU A 95 10.19 10.82 4.42
N GLY A 96 9.33 9.86 4.81
CA GLY A 96 8.92 9.66 6.21
C GLY A 96 7.90 10.69 6.73
N SER A 97 7.38 11.60 5.89
CA SER A 97 6.34 12.55 6.26
C SER A 97 5.03 12.22 5.57
N LEU A 98 3.92 12.29 6.31
CA LEU A 98 2.58 12.20 5.75
C LEU A 98 2.27 13.51 5.01
N VAL A 99 2.11 13.44 3.68
CA VAL A 99 1.92 14.62 2.83
C VAL A 99 0.47 14.82 2.39
N GLU A 100 -0.32 13.75 2.38
CA GLU A 100 -1.75 13.81 2.09
C GLU A 100 -2.49 12.69 2.83
N PHE A 101 -3.71 12.96 3.29
CA PHE A 101 -4.56 11.97 3.95
C PHE A 101 -6.02 12.29 3.65
N ALA A 102 -6.75 11.33 3.07
CA ALA A 102 -8.17 11.48 2.73
C ALA A 102 -8.89 10.14 2.68
N GLU A 103 -10.21 10.19 2.51
CA GLU A 103 -11.01 9.04 2.11
C GLU A 103 -10.52 8.55 0.73
N THR A 104 -10.58 7.24 0.50
CA THR A 104 -9.98 6.63 -0.70
C THR A 104 -10.52 7.24 -1.99
N GLU A 105 -11.83 7.29 -2.16
CA GLU A 105 -12.42 7.82 -3.40
C GLU A 105 -12.09 9.31 -3.60
N GLU A 106 -12.12 10.12 -2.54
CA GLU A 106 -11.72 11.53 -2.59
C GLU A 106 -10.27 11.69 -3.04
N LEU A 107 -9.35 10.87 -2.49
CA LEU A 107 -7.93 10.93 -2.88
C LEU A 107 -7.72 10.60 -4.36
N TYR A 108 -8.44 9.60 -4.89
CA TYR A 108 -8.29 9.19 -6.29
C TYR A 108 -8.96 10.14 -7.28
N GLU A 109 -10.03 10.85 -6.87
CA GLU A 109 -10.73 11.81 -7.72
C GLU A 109 -10.13 13.22 -7.65
N GLN A 110 -9.70 13.68 -6.46
CA GLN A 110 -9.32 15.07 -6.20
C GLN A 110 -8.01 15.17 -5.41
N THR A 111 -6.94 14.55 -5.91
CA THR A 111 -5.61 14.69 -5.29
C THR A 111 -5.18 16.16 -5.20
N LEU A 112 -4.69 16.57 -4.04
CA LEU A 112 -4.26 17.94 -3.80
C LEU A 112 -2.74 18.10 -3.87
N HIS A 113 -2.00 17.20 -3.18
CA HIS A 113 -0.54 17.31 -3.10
C HIS A 113 0.13 16.94 -4.43
N PRO A 114 1.11 17.73 -4.93
CA PRO A 114 1.76 17.48 -6.22
C PRO A 114 2.44 16.12 -6.35
N TYR A 115 2.97 15.58 -5.26
CA TYR A 115 3.53 14.22 -5.22
C TYR A 115 2.45 13.17 -5.45
N THR A 116 1.31 13.29 -4.76
CA THR A 116 0.18 12.37 -4.93
C THR A 116 -0.37 12.44 -6.36
N LYS A 117 -0.47 13.65 -6.93
CA LYS A 117 -0.86 13.82 -8.35
C LYS A 117 0.06 13.06 -9.30
N ALA A 118 1.36 13.14 -9.07
CA ALA A 118 2.33 12.39 -9.87
C ALA A 118 2.17 10.87 -9.71
N LEU A 119 2.00 10.39 -8.46
CA LEU A 119 1.75 8.96 -8.19
C LEU A 119 0.47 8.47 -8.89
N MET A 120 -0.66 9.20 -8.74
CA MET A 120 -1.94 8.82 -9.34
C MET A 120 -1.91 8.90 -10.87
N SER A 121 -1.09 9.79 -11.44
CA SER A 121 -0.90 9.87 -12.89
C SER A 121 -0.18 8.65 -13.47
N ALA A 122 0.60 7.94 -12.67
CA ALA A 122 1.34 6.75 -13.08
C ALA A 122 0.53 5.44 -12.93
N VAL A 123 -0.64 5.48 -12.27
CA VAL A 123 -1.53 4.32 -12.16
C VAL A 123 -2.08 3.98 -13.55
N PRO A 124 -1.92 2.72 -14.01
CA PRO A 124 -2.46 2.29 -15.30
C PRO A 124 -3.99 2.37 -15.31
N GLU A 125 -4.55 2.93 -16.37
CA GLU A 125 -5.99 2.91 -16.60
C GLU A 125 -6.39 1.66 -17.35
N LEU A 126 -7.46 1.03 -16.92
CA LEU A 126 -8.00 -0.18 -17.57
C LEU A 126 -8.68 0.15 -18.92
N ASP A 127 -9.17 1.37 -19.08
CA ASP A 127 -9.77 1.81 -20.34
C ASP A 127 -8.66 2.23 -21.33
N PRO A 128 -8.50 1.53 -22.47
CA PRO A 128 -7.50 1.85 -23.48
C PRO A 128 -7.67 3.25 -24.10
N ALA A 129 -8.88 3.82 -24.11
CA ALA A 129 -9.15 5.15 -24.64
C ALA A 129 -8.59 6.22 -23.70
N ILE A 130 -8.79 6.06 -22.41
CA ILE A 130 -8.27 6.97 -21.36
C ILE A 130 -6.75 6.81 -21.24
N SER A 131 -6.26 5.57 -21.24
CA SER A 131 -4.84 5.25 -21.12
C SER A 131 -3.98 5.94 -22.19
N LYS A 132 -4.47 6.07 -23.44
CA LYS A 132 -3.76 6.76 -24.54
C LYS A 132 -3.69 8.28 -24.36
N THR A 133 -4.60 8.88 -23.62
CA THR A 133 -4.67 10.33 -23.42
C THR A 133 -4.01 10.78 -22.12
N LYS A 134 -3.90 9.90 -21.14
CA LYS A 134 -3.30 10.18 -19.83
C LYS A 134 -1.78 10.26 -19.97
N LYS A 135 -1.22 11.44 -19.78
CA LYS A 135 0.23 11.62 -19.72
C LYS A 135 0.68 11.60 -18.25
N PRO A 136 1.68 10.75 -17.90
CA PRO A 136 2.21 10.75 -16.54
C PRO A 136 2.85 12.10 -16.21
N VAL A 137 2.61 12.59 -15.01
CA VAL A 137 3.24 13.80 -14.49
C VAL A 137 4.68 13.47 -14.11
N MET A 138 5.62 13.97 -14.90
CA MET A 138 7.04 13.78 -14.64
C MET A 138 7.53 14.75 -13.59
N LEU A 139 7.95 14.23 -12.43
CA LEU A 139 8.59 15.02 -11.40
C LEU A 139 10.03 15.32 -11.81
N GLN A 140 10.42 16.60 -11.73
CA GLN A 140 11.80 17.05 -12.01
C GLN A 140 12.66 16.94 -10.74
N GLY A 141 13.96 16.80 -10.92
CA GLY A 141 14.95 16.73 -9.85
C GLY A 141 15.05 15.35 -9.18
N ASP A 142 16.14 15.17 -8.45
CA ASP A 142 16.45 13.93 -7.74
C ASP A 142 15.67 13.82 -6.42
N VAL A 143 15.50 12.59 -5.95
CA VAL A 143 14.92 12.34 -4.62
C VAL A 143 15.99 12.69 -3.58
N PRO A 144 15.71 13.63 -2.65
CA PRO A 144 16.65 13.94 -1.57
C PRO A 144 16.99 12.70 -0.72
N SER A 145 18.17 12.73 -0.12
CA SER A 145 18.58 11.65 0.78
C SER A 145 17.65 11.56 1.99
N PRO A 146 17.18 10.36 2.37
CA PRO A 146 16.39 10.20 3.59
C PRO A 146 17.20 10.43 4.88
N ILE A 147 18.55 10.41 4.78
CA ILE A 147 19.47 10.65 5.91
C ILE A 147 19.66 12.16 6.13
N ASP A 148 19.76 12.91 5.04
CA ASP A 148 19.95 14.38 5.05
C ASP A 148 18.73 15.03 4.41
N THR A 149 17.67 15.12 5.18
CA THR A 149 16.40 15.68 4.70
C THR A 149 16.46 17.21 4.69
N PRO A 150 15.94 17.85 3.63
CA PRO A 150 15.87 19.31 3.56
C PRO A 150 15.13 19.93 4.74
N VAL A 151 15.55 21.12 5.14
CA VAL A 151 14.76 21.98 6.03
C VAL A 151 13.47 22.40 5.33
N GLY A 152 12.37 22.51 6.07
CA GLY A 152 11.06 22.86 5.53
C GLY A 152 10.36 21.69 4.82
N CYS A 153 9.66 21.99 3.73
CA CYS A 153 8.92 20.97 2.99
C CYS A 153 9.87 20.02 2.25
N LYS A 154 9.85 18.74 2.62
CA LYS A 154 10.72 17.71 2.03
C LYS A 154 10.54 17.53 0.52
N PHE A 155 9.37 17.91 -0.01
CA PHE A 155 9.06 17.85 -1.43
C PHE A 155 9.40 19.14 -2.19
N ALA A 156 9.86 20.22 -1.52
CA ALA A 156 10.08 21.54 -2.11
C ALA A 156 10.97 21.51 -3.36
N SER A 157 12.07 20.74 -3.35
CA SER A 157 13.00 20.63 -4.49
C SER A 157 12.39 20.06 -5.76
N ARG A 158 11.26 19.34 -5.65
CA ARG A 158 10.57 18.68 -6.77
C ARG A 158 9.16 19.21 -7.00
N CYS A 159 8.73 20.20 -6.19
CA CYS A 159 7.40 20.74 -6.23
C CYS A 159 7.31 21.88 -7.27
N PRO A 160 6.43 21.82 -8.29
CA PRO A 160 6.27 22.90 -9.26
C PRO A 160 5.65 24.18 -8.65
N TYR A 161 5.13 24.08 -7.42
CA TYR A 161 4.51 25.19 -6.70
C TYR A 161 5.35 25.66 -5.51
N ALA A 162 6.61 25.20 -5.41
CA ALA A 162 7.48 25.58 -4.29
C ALA A 162 7.68 27.10 -4.22
N THR A 163 7.55 27.63 -3.02
CA THR A 163 7.82 29.04 -2.70
C THR A 163 9.01 29.11 -1.75
N LYS A 164 9.54 30.34 -1.51
CA LYS A 164 10.62 30.56 -0.55
C LYS A 164 10.29 29.98 0.83
N ARG A 165 9.05 30.12 1.28
CA ARG A 165 8.56 29.57 2.54
C ARG A 165 8.72 28.04 2.63
N CYS A 166 8.49 27.31 1.53
CA CYS A 166 8.63 25.85 1.49
C CYS A 166 10.07 25.37 1.70
N HIS A 167 11.06 26.24 1.56
CA HIS A 167 12.48 25.91 1.80
C HIS A 167 12.97 26.36 3.19
N GLU A 168 12.21 27.20 3.89
CA GLU A 168 12.62 27.83 5.15
C GLU A 168 11.84 27.30 6.38
N GLU A 169 10.60 26.87 6.20
CA GLU A 169 9.66 26.37 7.21
C GLU A 169 9.24 24.91 6.91
#